data_617399e545f2907fccb85e3cb7925eca
#
_entry.id   617399e545f2907fccb85e3cb7925eca
#
_cell.length_a   1.000
_cell.length_b   1.000
_cell.length_c   1.000
_cell.angle_alpha   90.00
_cell.angle_beta   90.00
_cell.angle_gamma   90.00
#
_symmetry.space_group_name_H-M   'P 1'
#
loop_
_entity.id
_entity.type
_entity.pdbx_description
1 polymer ?
#
loop_
_entity_poly.entity_id
_entity_poly.type
_entity_poly.pdbx_seq_one_letter_code
_entity_poly.pdbx_strand_id
1 'polypeptide(L)'
;MSELTIKRFSTPDERRPFAGHGHADILQFEGDHTVGMAVFEPGWRWSQDVKPIAGTDSCQAAHSCYVVSGRMVVRMDDGTQREMSAGDVAIIPPGHDAWVVGNEPCVCVDFEGMGQYAQRAASARRPERPAEPAPGLH
;
A
#
# COMPACT_ATOMS: atom_id res chain seq x y z
N MET A 1 28.04 -1.43 5.41
CA MET A 1 27.81 -1.28 6.79
C MET A 1 26.61 -0.44 7.05
N SER A 2 25.75 -0.88 7.88
CA SER A 2 24.53 -0.16 8.16
C SER A 2 24.70 0.79 9.30
N GLU A 3 23.98 1.87 9.26
CA GLU A 3 23.96 2.83 10.33
C GLU A 3 22.62 2.80 11.01
N LEU A 4 22.56 3.19 12.26
CA LEU A 4 21.29 3.39 12.92
C LEU A 4 20.55 4.49 12.19
N THR A 5 19.36 4.20 11.75
CA THR A 5 18.53 5.17 11.02
C THR A 5 17.17 5.26 11.69
N ILE A 6 16.75 6.46 11.99
CA ILE A 6 15.46 6.70 12.60
C ILE A 6 14.72 7.71 11.73
N LYS A 7 13.52 7.34 11.28
CA LYS A 7 12.69 8.22 10.48
C LYS A 7 11.30 8.26 11.08
N ARG A 8 10.50 9.24 10.70
CA ARG A 8 9.15 9.34 11.23
C ARG A 8 8.18 9.70 10.13
N PHE A 9 6.95 9.25 10.29
CA PHE A 9 5.92 9.47 9.27
C PHE A 9 5.48 10.94 9.16
N SER A 10 5.76 11.76 10.19
CA SER A 10 5.41 13.17 10.09
C SER A 10 6.27 13.92 9.07
N THR A 11 7.40 13.34 8.69
CA THR A 11 8.27 13.91 7.65
C THR A 11 8.64 12.79 6.68
N PRO A 12 7.68 12.32 5.89
CA PRO A 12 7.92 11.15 5.05
C PRO A 12 8.86 11.47 3.89
N ASP A 13 9.51 10.43 3.37
CA ASP A 13 10.34 10.57 2.18
C ASP A 13 9.47 10.81 0.96
N GLU A 14 8.26 10.27 0.97
CA GLU A 14 7.35 10.41 -0.16
C GLU A 14 5.93 10.32 0.35
N ARG A 15 5.02 11.09 -0.22
CA ARG A 15 3.59 10.94 0.03
C ARG A 15 2.92 10.58 -1.29
N ARG A 16 2.12 9.51 -1.27
CA ARG A 16 1.38 9.06 -2.44
C ARG A 16 -0.10 9.25 -2.19
N PRO A 17 -0.72 10.28 -2.75
CA PRO A 17 -2.16 10.43 -2.59
C PRO A 17 -2.86 9.36 -3.41
N PHE A 18 -3.98 8.87 -2.92
CA PHE A 18 -4.86 8.01 -3.71
C PHE A 18 -5.67 8.90 -4.66
N ALA A 19 -6.42 8.28 -5.56
CA ALA A 19 -7.29 9.04 -6.43
C ALA A 19 -8.37 9.76 -5.62
N GLY A 20 -8.66 9.26 -4.43
CA GLY A 20 -9.54 9.88 -3.46
C GLY A 20 -9.43 9.15 -2.15
N HIS A 21 -9.94 9.72 -1.08
CA HIS A 21 -10.13 9.09 0.22
C HIS A 21 -8.85 8.62 0.90
N GLY A 22 -7.77 9.37 0.75
CA GLY A 22 -6.60 9.13 1.58
C GLY A 22 -5.28 9.16 0.86
N HIS A 23 -4.26 8.64 1.55
CA HIS A 23 -2.89 8.69 1.06
C HIS A 23 -2.03 7.67 1.80
N ALA A 24 -0.82 7.45 1.26
CA ALA A 24 0.19 6.65 1.95
C ALA A 24 1.46 7.48 2.09
N ASP A 25 2.03 7.47 3.28
CA ASP A 25 3.31 8.11 3.57
C ASP A 25 4.38 7.04 3.61
N ILE A 26 5.48 7.26 2.91
CA ILE A 26 6.50 6.25 2.67
C ILE A 26 7.81 6.67 3.31
N LEU A 27 8.42 5.73 4.02
CA LEU A 27 9.77 5.88 4.54
C LEU A 27 10.68 4.88 3.83
N GLN A 28 11.77 5.38 3.29
CA GLN A 28 12.75 4.56 2.59
C GLN A 28 13.96 4.35 3.46
N PHE A 29 14.37 3.11 3.60
CA PHE A 29 15.58 2.76 4.33
C PHE A 29 16.54 2.05 3.37
N GLU A 30 17.79 1.88 3.78
CA GLU A 30 18.77 1.20 2.98
C GLU A 30 18.33 -0.21 2.65
N GLY A 31 18.79 -0.76 1.55
CA GLY A 31 18.49 -2.14 1.18
C GLY A 31 17.09 -2.34 0.66
N ASP A 32 16.53 -1.32 0.04
CA ASP A 32 15.18 -1.38 -0.50
C ASP A 32 14.13 -1.67 0.57
N HIS A 33 14.44 -1.35 1.80
CA HIS A 33 13.50 -1.54 2.90
C HIS A 33 12.57 -0.34 2.96
N THR A 34 11.30 -0.56 2.78
CA THR A 34 10.29 0.49 2.71
C THR A 34 9.20 0.22 3.74
N VAL A 35 8.87 1.22 4.52
CA VAL A 35 7.76 1.12 5.47
C VAL A 35 6.78 2.22 5.14
N GLY A 36 5.50 1.88 5.09
CA GLY A 36 4.48 2.87 4.76
C GLY A 36 3.41 2.95 5.83
N MET A 37 2.83 4.12 5.99
CA MET A 37 1.62 4.29 6.79
C MET A 37 0.54 4.82 5.86
N ALA A 38 -0.52 4.06 5.73
CA ALA A 38 -1.62 4.44 4.85
C ALA A 38 -2.81 4.89 5.69
N VAL A 39 -3.41 6.00 5.26
CA VAL A 39 -4.64 6.51 5.85
C VAL A 39 -5.73 6.32 4.82
N PHE A 40 -6.69 5.45 5.13
CA PHE A 40 -7.81 5.15 4.25
C PHE A 40 -9.05 5.78 4.88
N GLU A 41 -9.60 6.80 4.22
CA GLU A 41 -10.74 7.53 4.78
C GLU A 41 -12.03 6.80 4.52
N PRO A 42 -13.10 7.11 5.25
CA PRO A 42 -14.40 6.50 4.98
C PRO A 42 -14.77 6.67 3.51
N GLY A 43 -15.24 5.60 2.92
CA GLY A 43 -15.58 5.58 1.49
C GLY A 43 -14.47 5.06 0.61
N TRP A 44 -13.26 4.89 1.15
CA TRP A 44 -12.16 4.36 0.34
C TRP A 44 -12.42 2.92 -0.07
N ARG A 45 -12.11 2.63 -1.33
CA ARG A 45 -12.15 1.28 -1.88
C ARG A 45 -11.01 1.20 -2.90
N TRP A 46 -10.21 0.15 -2.82
CA TRP A 46 -9.04 0.03 -3.69
C TRP A 46 -9.43 0.10 -5.17
N SER A 47 -10.49 -0.61 -5.55
CA SER A 47 -10.91 -0.65 -6.95
C SER A 47 -11.41 0.69 -7.48
N GLN A 48 -11.68 1.64 -6.59
CA GLN A 48 -12.14 2.97 -6.96
C GLN A 48 -11.03 4.01 -6.83
N ASP A 49 -10.25 3.93 -5.76
CA ASP A 49 -9.34 5.00 -5.37
C ASP A 49 -7.87 4.72 -5.69
N VAL A 50 -7.50 3.48 -5.92
CA VAL A 50 -6.11 3.11 -6.24
C VAL A 50 -6.01 2.46 -7.62
N LYS A 51 -7.00 1.69 -8.01
CA LYS A 51 -6.98 1.01 -9.30
C LYS A 51 -6.69 1.95 -10.47
N PRO A 52 -7.23 3.17 -10.53
CA PRO A 52 -6.91 4.05 -11.64
C PRO A 52 -5.41 4.39 -11.72
N ILE A 53 -4.71 4.36 -10.58
CA ILE A 53 -3.29 4.62 -10.53
C ILE A 53 -2.52 3.35 -10.85
N ALA A 54 -2.91 2.25 -10.23
CA ALA A 54 -2.17 0.98 -10.35
C ALA A 54 -2.28 0.36 -11.74
N GLY A 55 -3.44 0.44 -12.35
CA GLY A 55 -3.62 -0.09 -13.69
C GLY A 55 -3.81 -1.59 -13.76
N THR A 56 -4.11 -2.25 -12.63
CA THR A 56 -4.38 -3.69 -12.60
C THR A 56 -5.81 -3.92 -12.15
N ASP A 57 -6.34 -5.13 -12.37
CA ASP A 57 -7.72 -5.44 -12.01
C ASP A 57 -7.91 -5.56 -10.51
N SER A 58 -6.90 -6.01 -9.80
CA SER A 58 -6.90 -6.06 -8.35
C SER A 58 -5.52 -5.69 -7.84
N CYS A 59 -5.38 -5.48 -6.53
CA CYS A 59 -4.11 -5.07 -5.96
C CYS A 59 -3.12 -6.21 -6.03
N GLN A 60 -1.99 -5.99 -6.65
CA GLN A 60 -0.96 -7.00 -6.81
C GLN A 60 0.19 -6.86 -5.83
N ALA A 61 0.08 -5.94 -4.89
CA ALA A 61 1.08 -5.80 -3.85
C ALA A 61 0.78 -6.77 -2.71
N ALA A 62 1.82 -7.41 -2.21
CA ALA A 62 1.69 -8.22 -1.00
C ALA A 62 1.90 -7.30 0.20
N HIS A 63 1.15 -7.51 1.25
CA HIS A 63 1.23 -6.64 2.42
C HIS A 63 1.50 -7.44 3.69
N SER A 64 2.27 -6.86 4.60
CA SER A 64 2.44 -7.33 5.96
C SER A 64 2.16 -6.12 6.83
N CYS A 65 0.97 -5.99 7.34
CA CYS A 65 0.54 -4.74 7.94
C CYS A 65 -0.05 -4.90 9.33
N TYR A 66 0.04 -3.82 10.09
CA TYR A 66 -0.55 -3.69 11.41
C TYR A 66 -1.63 -2.60 11.32
N VAL A 67 -2.83 -2.90 11.77
CA VAL A 67 -3.92 -1.93 11.77
C VAL A 67 -3.84 -1.11 13.04
N VAL A 68 -3.61 0.18 12.90
CA VAL A 68 -3.51 1.11 14.02
C VAL A 68 -4.89 1.51 14.50
N SER A 69 -5.80 1.81 13.58
CA SER A 69 -7.16 2.22 13.91
C SER A 69 -8.08 1.95 12.75
N GLY A 70 -9.38 1.91 13.02
CA GLY A 70 -10.39 1.70 12.01
C GLY A 70 -10.59 0.25 11.64
N ARG A 71 -11.36 0.03 10.58
CA ARG A 71 -11.71 -1.31 10.09
C ARG A 71 -11.70 -1.36 8.58
N MET A 72 -11.31 -2.49 8.04
CA MET A 72 -11.23 -2.67 6.60
C MET A 72 -11.58 -4.09 6.24
N VAL A 73 -12.32 -4.28 5.15
CA VAL A 73 -12.56 -5.61 4.60
C VAL A 73 -11.60 -5.81 3.44
N VAL A 74 -10.98 -6.99 3.40
CA VAL A 74 -10.13 -7.40 2.29
C VAL A 74 -10.82 -8.56 1.61
N ARG A 75 -10.94 -8.49 0.29
CA ARG A 75 -11.54 -9.56 -0.51
C ARG A 75 -10.53 -10.03 -1.54
N MET A 76 -10.19 -11.31 -1.47
CA MET A 76 -9.27 -11.93 -2.42
C MET A 76 -9.99 -12.20 -3.74
N ASP A 77 -9.22 -12.35 -4.81
CA ASP A 77 -9.79 -12.63 -6.13
C ASP A 77 -10.59 -13.92 -6.15
N ASP A 78 -10.30 -14.86 -5.27
CA ASP A 78 -11.04 -16.13 -5.20
C ASP A 78 -12.36 -15.98 -4.40
N GLY A 79 -12.65 -14.79 -3.92
CA GLY A 79 -13.88 -14.53 -3.18
C GLY A 79 -13.76 -14.61 -1.66
N THR A 80 -12.64 -15.07 -1.15
CA THR A 80 -12.43 -15.10 0.30
C THR A 80 -12.43 -13.68 0.83
N GLN A 81 -13.14 -13.44 1.90
CA GLN A 81 -13.33 -12.10 2.42
C GLN A 81 -13.21 -12.10 3.94
N ARG A 82 -12.40 -11.18 4.47
CA ARG A 82 -12.18 -11.07 5.90
C ARG A 82 -12.11 -9.60 6.29
N GLU A 83 -12.52 -9.31 7.51
CA GLU A 83 -12.39 -7.96 8.05
C GLU A 83 -11.19 -7.90 8.98
N MET A 84 -10.42 -6.82 8.91
CA MET A 84 -9.36 -6.55 9.88
C MET A 84 -9.66 -5.24 10.58
N SER A 85 -9.25 -5.14 11.85
CA SER A 85 -9.55 -3.97 12.67
C SER A 85 -8.36 -3.66 13.58
N ALA A 86 -8.48 -2.56 14.32
CA ALA A 86 -7.39 -2.06 15.16
C ALA A 86 -6.78 -3.18 16.00
N GLY A 87 -5.47 -3.29 15.95
CA GLY A 87 -4.73 -4.31 16.68
C GLY A 87 -4.40 -5.55 15.88
N ASP A 88 -5.01 -5.71 14.70
CA ASP A 88 -4.75 -6.90 13.89
C ASP A 88 -3.46 -6.75 13.08
N VAL A 89 -2.80 -7.87 12.89
CA VAL A 89 -1.71 -7.97 11.92
C VAL A 89 -2.21 -8.85 10.79
N ALA A 90 -2.04 -8.39 9.57
CA ALA A 90 -2.53 -9.11 8.40
C ALA A 90 -1.41 -9.35 7.39
N ILE A 91 -1.40 -10.58 6.86
CA ILE A 91 -0.56 -10.91 5.72
C ILE A 91 -1.52 -11.05 4.55
N ILE A 92 -1.38 -10.17 3.58
CA ILE A 92 -2.31 -10.11 2.46
C ILE A 92 -1.56 -10.42 1.17
N PRO A 93 -1.85 -11.55 0.54
CA PRO A 93 -1.18 -11.89 -0.73
C PRO A 93 -1.65 -11.00 -1.87
N PRO A 94 -0.93 -10.98 -2.99
CA PRO A 94 -1.40 -10.27 -4.18
C PRO A 94 -2.74 -10.82 -4.65
N GLY A 95 -3.51 -9.99 -5.32
CA GLY A 95 -4.80 -10.40 -5.88
C GLY A 95 -5.95 -10.11 -4.95
N HIS A 96 -6.15 -8.85 -4.58
CA HIS A 96 -7.22 -8.49 -3.66
C HIS A 96 -7.80 -7.11 -3.97
N ASP A 97 -9.01 -6.89 -3.48
CA ASP A 97 -9.64 -5.58 -3.35
C ASP A 97 -9.83 -5.35 -1.84
N ALA A 98 -10.09 -4.13 -1.44
CA ALA A 98 -10.30 -3.82 -0.03
C ALA A 98 -11.11 -2.54 0.08
N TRP A 99 -11.83 -2.38 1.19
CA TRP A 99 -12.59 -1.16 1.43
C TRP A 99 -12.75 -0.89 2.92
N VAL A 100 -12.89 0.39 3.23
CA VAL A 100 -13.07 0.83 4.62
C VAL A 100 -14.50 0.56 5.05
N VAL A 101 -14.65 0.11 6.30
CA VAL A 101 -15.96 -0.14 6.88
C VAL A 101 -16.17 0.91 7.97
N GLY A 102 -17.34 1.51 7.99
CA GLY A 102 -17.70 2.45 9.05
C GLY A 102 -17.35 3.89 8.70
N ASN A 103 -17.40 4.75 9.71
CA ASN A 103 -17.28 6.19 9.53
C ASN A 103 -15.99 6.78 10.03
N GLU A 104 -15.01 5.96 10.35
CA GLU A 104 -13.72 6.49 10.76
C GLU A 104 -12.62 5.96 9.84
N PRO A 105 -11.52 6.70 9.73
CA PRO A 105 -10.44 6.24 8.86
C PRO A 105 -9.82 4.95 9.36
N CYS A 106 -9.35 4.13 8.45
CA CYS A 106 -8.54 2.97 8.76
C CYS A 106 -7.09 3.36 8.54
N VAL A 107 -6.25 3.20 9.54
CA VAL A 107 -4.83 3.53 9.45
C VAL A 107 -4.02 2.27 9.63
N CYS A 108 -3.14 1.99 8.69
CA CYS A 108 -2.31 0.79 8.71
C CYS A 108 -0.84 1.14 8.51
N VAL A 109 0.03 0.40 9.19
CA VAL A 109 1.46 0.47 8.91
C VAL A 109 1.82 -0.81 8.16
N ASP A 110 2.47 -0.66 7.02
CA ASP A 110 2.80 -1.78 6.14
C ASP A 110 4.31 -1.89 6.04
N PHE A 111 4.82 -3.09 6.29
CA PHE A 111 6.25 -3.39 6.28
C PHE A 111 6.69 -4.12 5.01
N GLU A 112 5.76 -4.36 4.10
CA GLU A 112 6.05 -5.05 2.85
C GLU A 112 5.19 -4.39 1.77
N GLY A 113 5.45 -4.43 0.58
CA GLY A 113 4.56 -3.96 -0.48
C GLY A 113 4.52 -2.47 -0.74
N MET A 114 4.99 -1.63 0.18
CA MET A 114 4.88 -0.19 -0.01
C MET A 114 5.85 0.34 -1.06
N GLY A 115 6.80 -0.45 -1.48
CA GLY A 115 7.69 -0.04 -2.54
C GLY A 115 6.94 0.27 -3.82
N GLN A 116 5.84 -0.43 -4.06
CA GLN A 116 5.07 -0.22 -5.30
C GLN A 116 3.59 0.04 -5.07
N TYR A 117 3.14 0.12 -3.84
CA TYR A 117 1.73 0.36 -3.55
C TYR A 117 1.34 1.76 -4.02
N ALA A 118 0.15 1.89 -4.56
CA ALA A 118 -0.38 3.14 -5.09
C ALA A 118 0.53 3.74 -6.15
N GLN A 119 1.23 2.87 -6.88
CA GLN A 119 1.99 3.23 -8.06
C GLN A 119 1.54 2.34 -9.19
N ARG A 120 1.86 2.77 -10.41
CA ARG A 120 1.51 1.98 -11.57
C ARG A 120 2.25 0.66 -11.53
N ALA A 121 1.54 -0.42 -11.81
CA ALA A 121 2.14 -1.74 -11.83
C ALA A 121 3.25 -1.82 -12.86
N ALA A 122 4.27 -2.65 -12.58
CA ALA A 122 5.38 -2.78 -13.49
C ALA A 122 4.94 -3.20 -14.89
N SER A 123 3.99 -4.10 -14.99
CA SER A 123 3.50 -4.55 -16.28
C SER A 123 2.72 -3.48 -17.03
N ALA A 124 2.24 -2.46 -16.35
CA ALA A 124 1.50 -1.39 -16.96
C ALA A 124 2.34 -0.14 -17.17
N ARG A 125 3.59 -0.14 -16.77
CA ARG A 125 4.43 1.02 -16.93
C ARG A 125 4.90 1.09 -18.36
N ARG A 126 5.04 2.30 -18.85
CA ARG A 126 5.58 2.44 -20.20
C ARG A 126 7.04 2.10 -20.18
N PRO A 127 7.54 1.45 -21.19
CA PRO A 127 8.95 1.12 -21.27
C PRO A 127 9.77 2.29 -21.75
N GLU A 128 9.68 3.37 -21.08
CA GLU A 128 10.31 4.56 -21.59
C GLU A 128 11.78 4.62 -21.33
N ARG A 129 12.31 3.75 -20.57
CA ARG A 129 13.75 3.76 -20.34
C ARG A 129 14.30 2.40 -20.63
N PRO A 130 14.36 2.08 -21.84
CA PRO A 130 14.72 0.74 -22.19
C PRO A 130 16.04 0.30 -21.65
N ALA A 131 16.93 1.13 -21.55
CA ALA A 131 18.21 0.70 -21.09
C ALA A 131 18.38 0.76 -19.61
N GLU A 132 17.38 1.13 -18.91
CA GLU A 132 17.53 1.31 -17.54
C GLU A 132 17.54 0.02 -16.86
N PRO A 133 18.49 -0.28 -16.13
CA PRO A 133 18.52 -1.47 -15.41
C PRO A 133 17.49 -1.37 -14.44
N ALA A 134 16.86 -2.30 -14.28
CA ALA A 134 15.82 -2.23 -13.45
C ALA A 134 16.15 -2.50 -12.17
N PRO A 135 16.67 -1.80 -11.53
CA PRO A 135 16.96 -2.01 -10.30
C PRO A 135 15.85 -2.31 -9.61
N GLY A 136 15.83 -2.97 -9.08
CA GLY A 136 15.01 -3.07 -8.26
C GLY A 136 13.78 -2.72 -8.44
N LEU A 137 13.46 -2.83 -9.16
CA LEU A 137 12.35 -2.45 -9.29
C LEU A 137 11.73 -3.31 -8.68
N HIS A 138 11.53 -3.53 -8.23
CA HIS A 138 10.95 -4.43 -7.58
C HIS A 138 10.03 -4.20 -6.84
#